data_aa6794bd6e61b79b26bf7cbd1f7a611e
#
_entry.id   aa6794bd6e61b79b26bf7cbd1f7a611e
#
_cell.length_a   1.000
_cell.length_b   1.000
_cell.length_c   1.000
_cell.angle_alpha   90.00
_cell.angle_beta   90.00
_cell.angle_gamma   90.00
#
_symmetry.space_group_name_H-M   'P 1'
#
loop_
_entity.id
_entity.type
_entity.pdbx_description
1 polymer ?
#
loop_
_entity_poly.entity_id
_entity_poly.type
_entity_poly.pdbx_seq_one_letter_code
_entity_poly.pdbx_strand_id
1 'polypeptide(L)'
;MLNTVKKVHFIGIAGAGMRAIANVLLQKGYYISGSDVKQSAITERFAQQGARICIGQKPENLQDAELVVVSSAIHEDNVELQEAHRRNIPVIHRSDALLDIMSWGKGIAIAGAHGKTTTSSMLGQIFVEGGTDPTVVIGGEVDYLHANSVLGKGEYVIAEADESDGSFVKFNPYIAVVTNIDADHMDHYGSLDNVINAFKVFIQKLDPKEGMAVLCFDNEHIRNLAPALNRRYISYGIENQADYTADHIHYEKGRLCFDVYHHNKKMGTMNLFVPGRHNVLNTLAAVAVADACGIPFEKISEAMSHFHGAKRRFQTKGYVGDVWVVDDYGHHPAEI
;
A
#
# COMPACT_ATOMS: atom_id res chain seq x y z
N MET A 1 0.30 -20.20 4.89
CA MET A 1 -0.27 -20.55 6.21
C MET A 1 -1.76 -20.28 6.31
N LEU A 2 -2.27 -19.17 5.82
CA LEU A 2 -3.70 -18.85 5.89
C LEU A 2 -4.62 -19.95 5.30
N ASN A 3 -4.20 -20.60 4.23
CA ASN A 3 -5.00 -21.66 3.59
C ASN A 3 -5.26 -22.91 4.46
N THR A 4 -4.55 -23.08 5.57
CA THR A 4 -4.66 -24.28 6.44
C THR A 4 -5.41 -24.03 7.74
N VAL A 5 -5.84 -22.78 8.00
CA VAL A 5 -6.51 -22.34 9.22
C VAL A 5 -7.81 -21.63 8.92
N LYS A 6 -8.68 -21.50 9.93
CA LYS A 6 -9.92 -20.72 9.82
C LYS A 6 -10.04 -19.67 10.93
N LYS A 7 -9.39 -19.85 12.06
CA LYS A 7 -9.50 -19.00 13.25
C LYS A 7 -8.19 -18.24 13.46
N VAL A 8 -8.21 -16.94 13.18
CA VAL A 8 -7.03 -16.07 13.22
C VAL A 8 -7.20 -15.01 14.30
N HIS A 9 -6.20 -14.91 15.16
CA HIS A 9 -6.14 -13.90 16.21
C HIS A 9 -5.10 -12.83 15.89
N PHE A 10 -5.48 -11.55 16.04
CA PHE A 10 -4.61 -10.40 15.78
C PHE A 10 -4.25 -9.69 17.08
N ILE A 11 -2.98 -9.63 17.44
CA ILE A 11 -2.51 -8.83 18.59
C ILE A 11 -2.26 -7.40 18.09
N GLY A 12 -3.03 -6.42 18.59
CA GLY A 12 -3.02 -5.04 18.11
C GLY A 12 -3.83 -4.86 16.81
N ILE A 13 -5.04 -5.39 16.75
CA ILE A 13 -5.89 -5.43 15.53
C ILE A 13 -6.22 -4.06 14.94
N ALA A 14 -6.24 -2.98 15.75
CA ALA A 14 -6.55 -1.63 15.28
C ALA A 14 -5.40 -0.95 14.55
N GLY A 15 -4.17 -1.49 14.59
CA GLY A 15 -3.03 -1.00 13.83
C GLY A 15 -3.32 -0.96 12.33
N ALA A 16 -2.80 0.06 11.61
CA ALA A 16 -3.18 0.34 10.21
C ALA A 16 -3.01 -0.88 9.28
N GLY A 17 -1.84 -1.52 9.28
CA GLY A 17 -1.60 -2.73 8.49
C GLY A 17 -2.38 -3.95 9.00
N MET A 18 -2.50 -4.11 10.33
CA MET A 18 -3.21 -5.21 10.95
C MET A 18 -4.70 -5.20 10.58
N ARG A 19 -5.36 -4.03 10.71
CA ARG A 19 -6.79 -3.88 10.40
C ARG A 19 -7.11 -4.15 8.93
N ALA A 20 -6.21 -3.76 8.00
CA ALA A 20 -6.41 -4.00 6.58
C ALA A 20 -6.42 -5.50 6.26
N ILE A 21 -5.48 -6.25 6.81
CA ILE A 21 -5.38 -7.70 6.67
C ILE A 21 -6.58 -8.39 7.32
N ALA A 22 -6.89 -8.04 8.59
CA ALA A 22 -8.00 -8.61 9.34
C ALA A 22 -9.34 -8.41 8.61
N ASN A 23 -9.58 -7.23 8.01
CA ASN A 23 -10.79 -6.94 7.26
C ASN A 23 -10.93 -7.81 6.00
N VAL A 24 -9.85 -7.98 5.23
CA VAL A 24 -9.86 -8.86 4.04
C VAL A 24 -10.11 -10.32 4.43
N LEU A 25 -9.48 -10.81 5.50
CA LEU A 25 -9.70 -12.17 5.99
C LEU A 25 -11.13 -12.37 6.51
N LEU A 26 -11.70 -11.37 7.20
CA LEU A 26 -13.08 -11.41 7.65
C LEU A 26 -14.05 -11.51 6.47
N GLN A 27 -13.86 -10.69 5.42
CA GLN A 27 -14.65 -10.75 4.18
C GLN A 27 -14.47 -12.07 3.43
N LYS A 28 -13.31 -12.72 3.57
CA LYS A 28 -13.02 -14.04 2.99
C LYS A 28 -13.69 -15.20 3.77
N GLY A 29 -14.29 -14.90 4.93
CA GLY A 29 -14.99 -15.85 5.77
C GLY A 29 -14.13 -16.55 6.82
N TYR A 30 -13.00 -15.93 7.22
CA TYR A 30 -12.25 -16.36 8.40
C TYR A 30 -12.95 -15.91 9.68
N TYR A 31 -12.83 -16.71 10.74
CA TYR A 31 -13.20 -16.30 12.09
C TYR A 31 -12.09 -15.43 12.67
N ILE A 32 -12.35 -14.14 12.78
CA ILE A 32 -11.37 -13.18 13.27
C ILE A 32 -11.61 -12.88 14.74
N SER A 33 -10.54 -12.97 15.50
CA SER A 33 -10.47 -12.40 16.84
C SER A 33 -9.26 -11.46 16.94
N GLY A 34 -9.30 -10.55 17.90
CA GLY A 34 -8.15 -9.69 18.11
C GLY A 34 -8.23 -8.92 19.41
N SER A 35 -7.08 -8.48 19.87
CA SER A 35 -6.94 -7.61 21.03
C SER A 35 -6.40 -6.23 20.61
N ASP A 36 -6.73 -5.23 21.41
CA ASP A 36 -6.09 -3.92 21.37
C ASP A 36 -6.03 -3.32 22.77
N VAL A 37 -5.09 -2.40 23.00
CA VAL A 37 -4.93 -1.75 24.32
C VAL A 37 -6.05 -0.77 24.63
N LYS A 38 -6.72 -0.23 23.59
CA LYS A 38 -7.76 0.80 23.72
C LYS A 38 -8.97 0.47 22.86
N GLN A 39 -10.16 0.76 23.40
CA GLN A 39 -11.37 0.81 22.59
C GLN A 39 -11.31 2.00 21.60
N SER A 40 -11.78 1.78 20.38
CA SER A 40 -11.78 2.76 19.31
C SER A 40 -12.91 2.48 18.33
N ALA A 41 -13.24 3.44 17.47
CA ALA A 41 -14.20 3.21 16.39
C ALA A 41 -13.81 2.03 15.47
N ILE A 42 -12.51 1.74 15.36
CA ILE A 42 -12.00 0.59 14.58
C ILE A 42 -12.36 -0.72 15.27
N THR A 43 -12.08 -0.85 16.57
CA THR A 43 -12.41 -2.07 17.34
C THR A 43 -13.92 -2.30 17.39
N GLU A 44 -14.72 -1.25 17.54
CA GLU A 44 -16.18 -1.32 17.51
C GLU A 44 -16.71 -1.78 16.16
N ARG A 45 -16.16 -1.25 15.06
CA ARG A 45 -16.51 -1.66 13.69
C ARG A 45 -16.23 -3.14 13.47
N PHE A 46 -15.08 -3.67 13.89
CA PHE A 46 -14.78 -5.10 13.80
C PHE A 46 -15.76 -5.95 14.60
N ALA A 47 -16.10 -5.52 15.83
CA ALA A 47 -17.11 -6.22 16.65
C ALA A 47 -18.49 -6.25 15.96
N GLN A 48 -18.93 -5.14 15.36
CA GLN A 48 -20.17 -5.06 14.58
C GLN A 48 -20.16 -5.97 13.33
N GLN A 49 -18.98 -6.19 12.74
CA GLN A 49 -18.79 -7.08 11.60
C GLN A 49 -18.67 -8.57 11.99
N GLY A 50 -18.76 -8.89 13.28
CA GLY A 50 -18.73 -10.27 13.78
C GLY A 50 -17.36 -10.77 14.23
N ALA A 51 -16.34 -9.92 14.27
CA ALA A 51 -15.07 -10.28 14.89
C ALA A 51 -15.17 -10.24 16.41
N ARG A 52 -14.48 -11.16 17.09
CA ARG A 52 -14.39 -11.16 18.55
C ARG A 52 -13.27 -10.24 19.01
N ILE A 53 -13.60 -9.11 19.59
CA ILE A 53 -12.65 -8.08 20.03
C ILE A 53 -12.50 -8.08 21.55
N CYS A 54 -11.26 -8.07 22.02
CA CYS A 54 -10.88 -7.95 23.42
C CYS A 54 -10.13 -6.63 23.66
N ILE A 55 -10.55 -5.88 24.66
CA ILE A 55 -9.83 -4.67 25.10
C ILE A 55 -8.92 -5.05 26.27
N GLY A 56 -7.64 -4.70 26.12
CA GLY A 56 -6.57 -5.20 26.99
C GLY A 56 -6.07 -6.58 26.54
N GLN A 57 -4.79 -6.81 26.76
CA GLN A 57 -4.10 -8.03 26.36
C GLN A 57 -4.07 -9.03 27.51
N LYS A 58 -4.56 -10.24 27.27
CA LYS A 58 -4.62 -11.33 28.27
C LYS A 58 -4.43 -12.67 27.56
N PRO A 59 -3.80 -13.67 28.22
CA PRO A 59 -3.60 -15.01 27.66
C PRO A 59 -4.90 -15.66 27.16
N GLU A 60 -6.01 -15.44 27.88
CA GLU A 60 -7.32 -16.03 27.60
C GLU A 60 -7.95 -15.50 26.29
N ASN A 61 -7.46 -14.38 25.76
CA ASN A 61 -7.97 -13.80 24.53
C ASN A 61 -7.75 -14.71 23.30
N LEU A 62 -6.73 -15.58 23.33
CA LEU A 62 -6.43 -16.52 22.24
C LEU A 62 -7.52 -17.59 22.05
N GLN A 63 -8.22 -18.00 23.12
CA GLN A 63 -9.23 -19.07 23.10
C GLN A 63 -8.83 -20.25 22.19
N ASP A 64 -9.54 -20.41 21.06
CA ASP A 64 -9.36 -21.49 20.08
C ASP A 64 -8.70 -21.00 18.77
N ALA A 65 -7.88 -19.94 18.85
CA ALA A 65 -7.10 -19.45 17.73
C ALA A 65 -6.18 -20.55 17.17
N GLU A 66 -6.16 -20.67 15.85
CA GLU A 66 -5.32 -21.61 15.10
C GLU A 66 -4.05 -20.94 14.56
N LEU A 67 -4.07 -19.59 14.47
CA LEU A 67 -2.97 -18.75 14.01
C LEU A 67 -3.02 -17.42 14.74
N VAL A 68 -1.86 -16.90 15.10
CA VAL A 68 -1.71 -15.55 15.66
C VAL A 68 -0.93 -14.68 14.67
N VAL A 69 -1.42 -13.47 14.42
CA VAL A 69 -0.76 -12.46 13.59
C VAL A 69 -0.29 -11.31 14.47
N VAL A 70 0.98 -10.94 14.31
CA VAL A 70 1.63 -9.86 15.05
C VAL A 70 2.26 -8.84 14.10
N SER A 71 2.53 -7.63 14.62
CA SER A 71 3.36 -6.62 13.96
C SER A 71 4.67 -6.42 14.73
N SER A 72 5.62 -5.71 14.13
CA SER A 72 6.89 -5.34 14.78
C SER A 72 6.73 -4.52 16.07
N ALA A 73 5.54 -3.94 16.31
CA ALA A 73 5.23 -3.22 17.55
C ALA A 73 4.89 -4.13 18.75
N ILE A 74 4.75 -5.44 18.52
CA ILE A 74 4.45 -6.41 19.60
C ILE A 74 5.78 -6.98 20.09
N HIS A 75 6.11 -6.68 21.35
CA HIS A 75 7.33 -7.15 22.00
C HIS A 75 7.20 -8.58 22.50
N GLU A 76 8.33 -9.25 22.69
CA GLU A 76 8.42 -10.67 23.14
C GLU A 76 7.81 -10.92 24.55
N ASP A 77 7.70 -9.89 25.38
CA ASP A 77 7.07 -9.94 26.69
C ASP A 77 5.53 -9.84 26.66
N ASN A 78 4.94 -9.70 25.47
CA ASN A 78 3.50 -9.65 25.32
C ASN A 78 2.85 -10.95 25.78
N VAL A 79 1.89 -10.84 26.70
CA VAL A 79 1.28 -12.01 27.38
C VAL A 79 0.50 -12.94 26.43
N GLU A 80 -0.10 -12.39 25.35
CA GLU A 80 -0.79 -13.19 24.33
C GLU A 80 0.22 -13.89 23.43
N LEU A 81 1.31 -13.22 23.06
CA LEU A 81 2.39 -13.82 22.29
C LEU A 81 3.05 -14.98 23.05
N GLN A 82 3.37 -14.77 24.33
CA GLN A 82 3.89 -15.82 25.21
C GLN A 82 2.94 -17.00 25.35
N GLU A 83 1.64 -16.74 25.49
CA GLU A 83 0.63 -17.81 25.57
C GLU A 83 0.50 -18.57 24.24
N ALA A 84 0.60 -17.89 23.09
CA ALA A 84 0.64 -18.55 21.78
C ALA A 84 1.80 -19.52 21.68
N HIS A 85 3.01 -19.09 22.07
CA HIS A 85 4.20 -19.95 22.13
C HIS A 85 4.02 -21.13 23.08
N ARG A 86 3.50 -20.90 24.30
CA ARG A 86 3.22 -21.94 25.30
C ARG A 86 2.25 -23.02 24.78
N ARG A 87 1.25 -22.59 23.99
CA ARG A 87 0.24 -23.50 23.39
C ARG A 87 0.67 -24.07 22.03
N ASN A 88 1.86 -23.75 21.54
CA ASN A 88 2.35 -24.11 20.19
C ASN A 88 1.39 -23.65 19.07
N ILE A 89 0.70 -22.49 19.25
CA ILE A 89 -0.08 -21.88 18.20
C ILE A 89 0.92 -21.18 17.24
N PRO A 90 0.86 -21.42 15.93
CA PRO A 90 1.70 -20.73 14.98
C PRO A 90 1.55 -19.20 15.07
N VAL A 91 2.65 -18.49 15.05
CA VAL A 91 2.71 -17.01 15.04
C VAL A 91 3.35 -16.56 13.75
N ILE A 92 2.73 -15.62 13.05
CA ILE A 92 3.29 -15.02 11.83
C ILE A 92 3.31 -13.50 11.93
N HIS A 93 4.24 -12.90 11.24
CA HIS A 93 4.27 -11.44 11.10
C HIS A 93 3.18 -10.98 10.11
N ARG A 94 2.67 -9.75 10.27
CA ARG A 94 1.65 -9.16 9.39
C ARG A 94 2.05 -9.20 7.91
N SER A 95 3.35 -9.08 7.62
CA SER A 95 3.87 -9.15 6.24
C SER A 95 3.70 -10.56 5.64
N ASP A 96 3.82 -11.62 6.45
CA ASP A 96 3.63 -13.00 5.99
C ASP A 96 2.14 -13.26 5.68
N ALA A 97 1.23 -12.70 6.50
CA ALA A 97 -0.20 -12.76 6.20
C ALA A 97 -0.56 -11.98 4.92
N LEU A 98 0.08 -10.81 4.71
CA LEU A 98 -0.11 -10.02 3.49
C LEU A 98 0.47 -10.74 2.26
N LEU A 99 1.61 -11.40 2.40
CA LEU A 99 2.21 -12.24 1.35
C LEU A 99 1.25 -13.37 0.92
N ASP A 100 0.64 -14.06 1.90
CA ASP A 100 -0.38 -15.09 1.61
C ASP A 100 -1.58 -14.49 0.85
N ILE A 101 -2.08 -13.30 1.24
CA ILE A 101 -3.17 -12.60 0.55
C ILE A 101 -2.75 -12.23 -0.88
N MET A 102 -1.54 -11.70 -1.07
CA MET A 102 -1.03 -11.34 -2.40
C MET A 102 -0.91 -12.55 -3.34
N SER A 103 -0.72 -13.75 -2.79
CA SER A 103 -0.66 -14.99 -3.57
C SER A 103 -2.02 -15.47 -4.10
N TRP A 104 -3.13 -14.83 -3.72
CA TRP A 104 -4.46 -15.20 -4.22
C TRP A 104 -4.71 -14.74 -5.66
N GLY A 105 -3.86 -13.88 -6.19
CA GLY A 105 -3.96 -13.36 -7.56
C GLY A 105 -2.66 -12.75 -8.05
N LYS A 106 -2.73 -11.92 -9.08
CA LYS A 106 -1.62 -11.13 -9.59
C LYS A 106 -1.32 -9.98 -8.64
N GLY A 107 -0.34 -10.16 -7.76
CA GLY A 107 0.03 -9.18 -6.76
C GLY A 107 0.70 -7.94 -7.36
N ILE A 108 0.18 -6.75 -7.05
CA ILE A 108 0.78 -5.45 -7.37
C ILE A 108 1.26 -4.86 -6.05
N ALA A 109 2.58 -4.81 -5.85
CA ALA A 109 3.19 -4.33 -4.63
C ALA A 109 3.79 -2.94 -4.82
N ILE A 110 3.40 -1.99 -3.99
CA ILE A 110 3.87 -0.61 -4.03
C ILE A 110 4.84 -0.37 -2.88
N ALA A 111 6.11 -0.16 -3.20
CA ALA A 111 7.20 0.12 -2.27
C ALA A 111 7.83 1.50 -2.54
N GLY A 112 8.61 1.99 -1.59
CA GLY A 112 9.33 3.26 -1.66
C GLY A 112 9.25 4.02 -0.35
N ALA A 113 10.22 4.86 -0.05
CA ALA A 113 10.21 5.65 1.18
C ALA A 113 8.96 6.54 1.27
N HIS A 114 8.59 7.22 0.19
CA HIS A 114 7.47 8.15 0.12
C HIS A 114 6.48 7.81 -0.99
N GLY A 115 5.20 8.21 -0.84
CA GLY A 115 4.17 8.10 -1.87
C GLY A 115 3.45 6.75 -1.96
N LYS A 116 3.84 5.72 -1.21
CA LYS A 116 3.21 4.38 -1.22
C LYS A 116 1.69 4.42 -1.08
N THR A 117 1.20 5.00 0.02
CA THR A 117 -0.25 5.06 0.33
C THR A 117 -1.04 5.79 -0.75
N THR A 118 -0.51 6.90 -1.26
CA THR A 118 -1.19 7.67 -2.31
C THR A 118 -1.23 6.88 -3.62
N THR A 119 -0.10 6.29 -4.03
CA THR A 119 -0.02 5.50 -5.27
C THR A 119 -0.90 4.25 -5.20
N SER A 120 -0.87 3.51 -4.08
CA SER A 120 -1.73 2.33 -3.89
C SER A 120 -3.22 2.69 -3.84
N SER A 121 -3.55 3.86 -3.27
CA SER A 121 -4.93 4.38 -3.26
C SER A 121 -5.41 4.77 -4.66
N MET A 122 -4.58 5.45 -5.46
CA MET A 122 -4.86 5.77 -6.86
C MET A 122 -5.06 4.50 -7.69
N LEU A 123 -4.16 3.53 -7.56
CA LEU A 123 -4.27 2.22 -8.23
C LEU A 123 -5.55 1.51 -7.82
N GLY A 124 -5.83 1.42 -6.53
CA GLY A 124 -7.06 0.80 -6.04
C GLY A 124 -8.31 1.40 -6.67
N GLN A 125 -8.40 2.74 -6.71
CA GLN A 125 -9.55 3.43 -7.33
C GLN A 125 -9.64 3.17 -8.84
N ILE A 126 -8.51 3.28 -9.57
CA ILE A 126 -8.48 3.00 -11.01
C ILE A 126 -8.95 1.57 -11.31
N PHE A 127 -8.48 0.60 -10.56
CA PHE A 127 -8.83 -0.81 -10.78
C PHE A 127 -10.30 -1.11 -10.41
N VAL A 128 -10.82 -0.51 -9.33
CA VAL A 128 -12.23 -0.64 -8.94
C VAL A 128 -13.14 -0.01 -9.99
N GLU A 129 -12.90 1.24 -10.38
CA GLU A 129 -13.71 1.95 -11.39
C GLU A 129 -13.47 1.39 -12.81
N GLY A 130 -12.28 0.83 -13.05
CA GLY A 130 -11.96 0.07 -14.26
C GLY A 130 -12.73 -1.25 -14.41
N GLY A 131 -13.44 -1.68 -13.35
CA GLY A 131 -14.28 -2.88 -13.36
C GLY A 131 -13.51 -4.19 -13.17
N THR A 132 -12.28 -4.14 -12.63
CA THR A 132 -11.46 -5.34 -12.43
C THR A 132 -11.74 -6.06 -11.11
N ASP A 133 -12.53 -5.48 -10.21
CA ASP A 133 -12.89 -6.01 -8.88
C ASP A 133 -11.68 -6.52 -8.06
N PRO A 134 -10.67 -5.66 -7.80
CA PRO A 134 -9.43 -6.08 -7.15
C PRO A 134 -9.59 -6.32 -5.65
N THR A 135 -8.73 -7.17 -5.07
CA THR A 135 -8.46 -7.12 -3.63
C THR A 135 -7.49 -5.98 -3.36
N VAL A 136 -7.80 -5.09 -2.41
CA VAL A 136 -6.99 -3.91 -2.08
C VAL A 136 -6.63 -3.91 -0.60
N VAL A 137 -5.34 -3.72 -0.29
CA VAL A 137 -4.81 -3.64 1.09
C VAL A 137 -3.84 -2.46 1.16
N ILE A 138 -4.27 -1.33 1.70
CA ILE A 138 -3.50 -0.07 1.74
C ILE A 138 -3.35 0.47 3.16
N GLY A 139 -2.35 1.33 3.39
CA GLY A 139 -2.02 1.86 4.71
C GLY A 139 -3.02 2.90 5.25
N GLY A 140 -3.68 3.65 4.36
CA GLY A 140 -4.62 4.72 4.69
C GLY A 140 -6.07 4.39 4.33
N GLU A 141 -7.03 4.96 5.04
CA GLU A 141 -8.43 4.90 4.62
C GLU A 141 -8.67 5.79 3.40
N VAL A 142 -9.50 5.31 2.48
CA VAL A 142 -9.90 6.02 1.27
C VAL A 142 -11.42 6.07 1.15
N ASP A 143 -11.93 7.17 0.61
CA ASP A 143 -13.37 7.41 0.59
C ASP A 143 -14.11 6.41 -0.31
N TYR A 144 -13.57 6.04 -1.46
CA TYR A 144 -14.20 5.10 -2.39
C TYR A 144 -14.37 3.67 -1.84
N LEU A 145 -13.59 3.27 -0.80
CA LEU A 145 -13.76 2.01 -0.09
C LEU A 145 -14.48 2.17 1.26
N HIS A 146 -14.57 3.38 1.79
CA HIS A 146 -14.95 3.65 3.19
C HIS A 146 -14.12 2.83 4.20
N ALA A 147 -12.92 2.44 3.79
CA ALA A 147 -12.00 1.54 4.51
C ALA A 147 -10.57 1.73 3.98
N ASN A 148 -9.65 0.94 4.50
CA ASN A 148 -8.29 0.81 3.97
C ASN A 148 -8.06 -0.53 3.25
N SER A 149 -9.10 -1.34 3.06
CA SER A 149 -9.01 -2.61 2.36
C SER A 149 -10.37 -3.13 1.90
N VAL A 150 -10.38 -3.93 0.86
CA VAL A 150 -11.54 -4.66 0.35
C VAL A 150 -11.11 -5.98 -0.26
N LEU A 151 -11.91 -7.02 -0.10
CA LEU A 151 -11.76 -8.27 -0.83
C LEU A 151 -12.53 -8.18 -2.16
N GLY A 152 -11.82 -8.27 -3.27
CA GLY A 152 -12.40 -8.42 -4.61
C GLY A 152 -12.45 -9.87 -5.08
N LYS A 153 -13.09 -10.09 -6.21
CA LYS A 153 -13.18 -11.38 -6.89
C LYS A 153 -12.33 -11.43 -8.17
N GLY A 154 -11.74 -10.30 -8.55
CA GLY A 154 -10.87 -10.18 -9.70
C GLY A 154 -9.50 -10.80 -9.49
N GLU A 155 -8.69 -10.78 -10.54
CA GLU A 155 -7.38 -11.42 -10.54
C GLU A 155 -6.27 -10.59 -9.88
N TYR A 156 -6.51 -9.30 -9.56
CA TYR A 156 -5.49 -8.42 -9.01
C TYR A 156 -5.57 -8.25 -7.51
N VAL A 157 -4.41 -8.22 -6.86
CA VAL A 157 -4.26 -7.89 -5.44
C VAL A 157 -3.31 -6.72 -5.32
N ILE A 158 -3.80 -5.56 -4.90
CA ILE A 158 -3.02 -4.32 -4.77
C ILE A 158 -2.68 -4.11 -3.29
N ALA A 159 -1.38 -4.00 -2.98
CA ALA A 159 -0.95 -3.85 -1.60
C ALA A 159 0.27 -2.93 -1.45
N GLU A 160 0.35 -2.25 -0.30
CA GLU A 160 1.56 -1.57 0.11
C GLU A 160 2.59 -2.59 0.63
N ALA A 161 3.82 -2.48 0.14
CA ALA A 161 4.98 -3.23 0.61
C ALA A 161 5.80 -2.29 1.51
N ASP A 162 5.68 -2.48 2.83
CA ASP A 162 6.32 -1.64 3.83
C ASP A 162 7.80 -2.02 3.98
N GLU A 163 8.69 -1.07 3.70
CA GLU A 163 10.13 -1.25 3.79
C GLU A 163 10.69 -1.02 5.20
N SER A 164 9.90 -0.45 6.12
CA SER A 164 10.40 0.03 7.42
C SER A 164 11.09 -1.03 8.29
N ASP A 165 10.65 -2.28 8.19
CA ASP A 165 11.20 -3.44 8.91
C ASP A 165 11.91 -4.45 7.97
N GLY A 166 12.14 -4.07 6.71
CA GLY A 166 12.77 -4.92 5.71
C GLY A 166 11.93 -6.11 5.25
N SER A 167 10.73 -6.29 5.76
CA SER A 167 9.89 -7.46 5.44
C SER A 167 9.42 -7.50 3.98
N PHE A 168 9.39 -6.35 3.29
CA PHE A 168 8.96 -6.24 1.90
C PHE A 168 9.81 -7.08 0.92
N VAL A 169 11.05 -7.39 1.24
CA VAL A 169 11.90 -8.26 0.41
C VAL A 169 11.39 -9.70 0.30
N LYS A 170 10.42 -10.08 1.14
CA LYS A 170 9.75 -11.39 1.07
C LYS A 170 8.73 -11.49 -0.06
N PHE A 171 8.20 -10.35 -0.53
CA PHE A 171 7.14 -10.34 -1.54
C PHE A 171 7.63 -10.80 -2.91
N ASN A 172 6.80 -11.60 -3.61
CA ASN A 172 7.00 -12.04 -4.98
C ASN A 172 5.85 -11.50 -5.85
N PRO A 173 5.80 -10.18 -6.12
CA PRO A 173 4.68 -9.61 -6.85
C PRO A 173 4.73 -9.94 -8.33
N TYR A 174 3.57 -9.80 -9.01
CA TYR A 174 3.47 -9.77 -10.46
C TYR A 174 3.97 -8.40 -10.99
N ILE A 175 3.60 -7.30 -10.30
CA ILE A 175 4.14 -5.95 -10.59
C ILE A 175 4.72 -5.37 -9.30
N ALA A 176 5.96 -4.88 -9.37
CA ALA A 176 6.63 -4.14 -8.30
C ALA A 176 6.73 -2.66 -8.67
N VAL A 177 6.04 -1.79 -7.94
CA VAL A 177 6.18 -0.34 -8.11
C VAL A 177 7.19 0.17 -7.09
N VAL A 178 8.18 0.95 -7.53
CA VAL A 178 9.11 1.64 -6.63
C VAL A 178 9.03 3.14 -6.88
N THR A 179 8.47 3.85 -5.92
CA THR A 179 8.22 5.29 -6.05
C THR A 179 9.48 6.13 -5.85
N ASN A 180 10.29 5.78 -4.88
CA ASN A 180 11.59 6.39 -4.59
C ASN A 180 12.39 5.51 -3.64
N ILE A 181 13.69 5.76 -3.55
CA ILE A 181 14.61 5.21 -2.55
C ILE A 181 15.24 6.40 -1.85
N ASP A 182 15.15 6.45 -0.53
CA ASP A 182 15.67 7.53 0.30
C ASP A 182 16.31 6.98 1.56
N ALA A 183 17.09 7.81 2.26
CA ALA A 183 17.74 7.47 3.53
C ALA A 183 16.72 7.51 4.69
N ASP A 184 15.74 6.62 4.65
CA ASP A 184 14.77 6.42 5.72
C ASP A 184 15.03 5.10 6.45
N HIS A 185 14.51 4.95 7.66
CA HIS A 185 14.66 3.74 8.50
C HIS A 185 16.13 3.31 8.71
N MET A 186 17.02 4.30 8.93
CA MET A 186 18.46 4.05 9.11
C MET A 186 18.78 3.24 10.37
N ASP A 187 17.93 3.26 11.37
CA ASP A 187 17.97 2.39 12.56
C ASP A 187 17.88 0.89 12.19
N HIS A 188 17.12 0.56 11.15
CA HIS A 188 17.01 -0.81 10.63
C HIS A 188 18.12 -1.15 9.62
N TYR A 189 18.34 -0.28 8.64
CA TYR A 189 19.23 -0.58 7.51
C TYR A 189 20.71 -0.25 7.78
N GLY A 190 21.00 0.68 8.66
CA GLY A 190 22.34 1.15 8.98
C GLY A 190 23.01 2.02 7.92
N SER A 191 22.69 1.85 6.62
CA SER A 191 23.23 2.66 5.52
C SER A 191 22.28 2.73 4.34
N LEU A 192 22.42 3.80 3.53
CA LEU A 192 21.67 3.96 2.27
C LEU A 192 21.97 2.83 1.27
N ASP A 193 23.20 2.32 1.23
CA ASP A 193 23.55 1.19 0.34
C ASP A 193 22.76 -0.08 0.70
N ASN A 194 22.51 -0.31 1.98
CA ASN A 194 21.67 -1.42 2.42
C ASN A 194 20.20 -1.22 2.03
N VAL A 195 19.69 0.00 2.10
CA VAL A 195 18.34 0.33 1.59
C VAL A 195 18.26 0.03 0.09
N ILE A 196 19.20 0.57 -0.71
CA ILE A 196 19.25 0.34 -2.16
C ILE A 196 19.33 -1.17 -2.48
N ASN A 197 20.14 -1.92 -1.73
CA ASN A 197 20.25 -3.37 -1.90
C ASN A 197 18.93 -4.09 -1.55
N ALA A 198 18.21 -3.67 -0.52
CA ALA A 198 16.91 -4.25 -0.17
C ALA A 198 15.87 -4.04 -1.30
N PHE A 199 15.82 -2.84 -1.89
CA PHE A 199 14.97 -2.58 -3.07
C PHE A 199 15.40 -3.42 -4.28
N LYS A 200 16.71 -3.60 -4.50
CA LYS A 200 17.23 -4.50 -5.53
C LYS A 200 16.73 -5.93 -5.34
N VAL A 201 16.86 -6.45 -4.12
CA VAL A 201 16.37 -7.80 -3.77
C VAL A 201 14.86 -7.91 -4.01
N PHE A 202 14.07 -6.92 -3.57
CA PHE A 202 12.63 -6.87 -3.81
C PHE A 202 12.28 -6.95 -5.31
N ILE A 203 12.91 -6.13 -6.14
CA ILE A 203 12.65 -6.13 -7.59
C ILE A 203 13.10 -7.45 -8.23
N GLN A 204 14.19 -8.04 -7.75
CA GLN A 204 14.69 -9.33 -8.25
C GLN A 204 13.79 -10.53 -7.91
N LYS A 205 12.82 -10.36 -6.99
CA LYS A 205 11.77 -11.36 -6.71
C LYS A 205 10.69 -11.46 -7.79
N LEU A 206 10.58 -10.48 -8.66
CA LEU A 206 9.70 -10.57 -9.83
C LEU A 206 9.99 -11.81 -10.66
N ASP A 207 8.95 -12.43 -11.20
CA ASP A 207 9.13 -13.50 -12.17
C ASP A 207 9.94 -12.98 -13.39
N PRO A 208 10.99 -13.70 -13.84
CA PRO A 208 11.84 -13.21 -14.93
C PRO A 208 11.13 -13.06 -16.28
N LYS A 209 10.02 -13.79 -16.50
CA LYS A 209 9.28 -13.79 -17.77
C LYS A 209 8.05 -12.89 -17.74
N GLU A 210 7.27 -13.00 -16.68
CA GLU A 210 5.97 -12.36 -16.56
C GLU A 210 6.00 -11.13 -15.67
N GLY A 211 6.92 -11.08 -14.71
CA GLY A 211 7.02 -9.99 -13.74
C GLY A 211 7.50 -8.67 -14.36
N MET A 212 7.06 -7.55 -13.79
CA MET A 212 7.39 -6.22 -14.28
C MET A 212 7.63 -5.25 -13.12
N ALA A 213 8.70 -4.44 -13.22
CA ALA A 213 8.90 -3.31 -12.32
C ALA A 213 8.35 -2.01 -12.95
N VAL A 214 7.83 -1.10 -12.11
CA VAL A 214 7.45 0.27 -12.49
C VAL A 214 8.28 1.23 -11.63
N LEU A 215 9.17 1.98 -12.26
CA LEU A 215 10.31 2.65 -11.63
C LEU A 215 10.30 4.15 -11.86
N CYS A 216 10.40 4.94 -10.78
CA CYS A 216 10.52 6.39 -10.85
C CYS A 216 11.92 6.83 -11.27
N PHE A 217 12.07 7.32 -12.50
CA PHE A 217 13.36 7.76 -13.01
C PHE A 217 13.76 9.18 -12.57
N ASP A 218 12.88 9.90 -11.89
CA ASP A 218 13.28 11.13 -11.21
C ASP A 218 14.10 10.86 -9.93
N ASN A 219 14.03 9.62 -9.39
CA ASN A 219 14.90 9.21 -8.30
C ASN A 219 16.25 8.69 -8.83
N GLU A 220 17.34 9.30 -8.41
CA GLU A 220 18.69 8.96 -8.87
C GLU A 220 19.09 7.53 -8.53
N HIS A 221 18.79 7.08 -7.31
CA HIS A 221 19.14 5.73 -6.85
C HIS A 221 18.45 4.65 -7.69
N ILE A 222 17.18 4.88 -8.06
CA ILE A 222 16.43 3.98 -8.94
C ILE A 222 17.02 3.98 -10.35
N ARG A 223 17.33 5.17 -10.93
CA ARG A 223 17.96 5.26 -12.24
C ARG A 223 19.28 4.51 -12.31
N ASN A 224 20.13 4.67 -11.29
CA ASN A 224 21.42 4.00 -11.21
C ASN A 224 21.29 2.49 -11.01
N LEU A 225 20.22 2.04 -10.32
CA LEU A 225 19.96 0.63 -10.07
C LEU A 225 19.38 -0.10 -11.29
N ALA A 226 18.53 0.56 -12.08
CA ALA A 226 17.73 -0.05 -13.14
C ALA A 226 18.54 -0.91 -14.15
N PRO A 227 19.72 -0.48 -14.67
CA PRO A 227 20.51 -1.28 -15.60
C PRO A 227 20.99 -2.62 -15.05
N ALA A 228 21.10 -2.76 -13.72
CA ALA A 228 21.59 -3.96 -13.05
C ALA A 228 20.50 -4.95 -12.60
N LEU A 229 19.22 -4.66 -12.91
CA LEU A 229 18.10 -5.43 -12.36
C LEU A 229 17.84 -6.77 -13.06
N ASN A 230 18.23 -6.95 -14.33
CA ASN A 230 17.88 -8.12 -15.15
C ASN A 230 16.39 -8.49 -15.07
N ARG A 231 15.51 -7.49 -15.03
CA ARG A 231 14.04 -7.62 -14.98
C ARG A 231 13.43 -6.64 -15.99
N ARG A 232 12.27 -7.01 -16.52
CA ARG A 232 11.48 -6.08 -17.32
C ARG A 232 11.04 -4.93 -16.43
N TYR A 233 11.17 -3.71 -16.94
CA TYR A 233 10.64 -2.54 -16.25
C TYR A 233 10.03 -1.54 -17.22
N ILE A 234 9.17 -0.72 -16.66
CA ILE A 234 8.61 0.51 -17.23
C ILE A 234 9.09 1.65 -16.35
N SER A 235 9.61 2.70 -16.96
CA SER A 235 10.04 3.90 -16.27
C SER A 235 9.00 5.01 -16.32
N TYR A 236 8.96 5.84 -15.28
CA TYR A 236 8.16 7.07 -15.28
C TYR A 236 8.92 8.22 -14.62
N GLY A 237 8.61 9.45 -15.03
CA GLY A 237 9.26 10.65 -14.49
C GLY A 237 8.73 11.93 -15.12
N ILE A 238 9.12 13.07 -14.56
CA ILE A 238 8.78 14.40 -15.03
C ILE A 238 10.05 15.14 -15.49
N GLU A 239 11.15 14.95 -14.74
CA GLU A 239 12.41 15.64 -14.95
C GLU A 239 13.36 14.86 -15.88
N ASN A 240 13.26 13.55 -15.87
CA ASN A 240 14.17 12.66 -16.59
C ASN A 240 13.43 11.89 -17.67
N GLN A 241 14.15 11.55 -18.74
CA GLN A 241 13.60 10.75 -19.82
C GLN A 241 13.09 9.39 -19.28
N ALA A 242 11.85 9.08 -19.59
CA ALA A 242 11.17 7.87 -19.13
C ALA A 242 10.10 7.44 -20.14
N ASP A 243 9.57 6.21 -19.98
CA ASP A 243 8.50 5.68 -20.85
C ASP A 243 7.19 6.45 -20.67
N TYR A 244 6.84 6.75 -19.40
CA TYR A 244 5.68 7.60 -19.05
C TYR A 244 6.17 8.94 -18.50
N THR A 245 5.68 10.03 -19.08
CA THR A 245 6.06 11.39 -18.66
C THR A 245 4.84 12.29 -18.55
N ALA A 246 4.98 13.40 -17.85
CA ALA A 246 3.97 14.45 -17.77
C ALA A 246 4.53 15.81 -18.19
N ASP A 247 3.69 16.61 -18.84
CA ASP A 247 4.03 17.98 -19.24
C ASP A 247 2.82 18.90 -19.04
N HIS A 248 3.00 20.20 -19.23
CA HIS A 248 1.97 21.23 -19.07
C HIS A 248 1.30 21.20 -17.68
N ILE A 249 2.10 20.94 -16.64
CA ILE A 249 1.62 20.85 -15.24
C ILE A 249 1.22 22.25 -14.77
N HIS A 250 -0.05 22.43 -14.45
CA HIS A 250 -0.60 23.69 -13.97
C HIS A 250 -1.82 23.49 -13.06
N TYR A 251 -2.24 24.55 -12.40
CA TYR A 251 -3.48 24.56 -11.63
C TYR A 251 -4.58 25.28 -12.38
N GLU A 252 -5.72 24.62 -12.53
CA GLU A 252 -6.93 25.21 -13.10
C GLU A 252 -8.12 24.92 -12.19
N LYS A 253 -8.86 25.97 -11.75
CA LYS A 253 -10.05 25.87 -10.90
C LYS A 253 -9.86 24.97 -9.65
N GLY A 254 -8.69 25.09 -9.02
CA GLY A 254 -8.33 24.33 -7.80
C GLY A 254 -7.96 22.87 -8.05
N ARG A 255 -7.80 22.46 -9.30
CA ARG A 255 -7.33 21.13 -9.70
C ARG A 255 -5.94 21.20 -10.28
N LEU A 256 -5.16 20.16 -10.04
CA LEU A 256 -3.86 19.95 -10.67
C LEU A 256 -4.09 19.26 -12.01
N CYS A 257 -3.75 19.96 -13.10
CA CYS A 257 -3.94 19.52 -14.49
C CYS A 257 -2.57 19.25 -15.15
N PHE A 258 -2.48 18.20 -15.94
CA PHE A 258 -1.28 17.89 -16.73
C PHE A 258 -1.58 16.93 -17.86
N ASP A 259 -0.73 16.96 -18.89
CA ASP A 259 -0.78 16.03 -20.01
C ASP A 259 0.10 14.81 -19.72
N VAL A 260 -0.42 13.61 -20.02
CA VAL A 260 0.31 12.34 -19.87
C VAL A 260 0.78 11.84 -21.24
N TYR A 261 2.02 11.40 -21.28
CA TYR A 261 2.64 10.86 -22.49
C TYR A 261 3.17 9.45 -22.22
N HIS A 262 3.06 8.57 -23.23
CA HIS A 262 3.74 7.28 -23.29
C HIS A 262 4.61 7.23 -24.54
N HIS A 263 5.92 7.05 -24.37
CA HIS A 263 6.93 7.12 -25.44
C HIS A 263 6.74 8.38 -26.31
N ASN A 264 6.65 9.55 -25.69
CA ASN A 264 6.44 10.86 -26.34
C ASN A 264 5.09 11.02 -27.09
N LYS A 265 4.19 10.03 -27.04
CA LYS A 265 2.86 10.14 -27.61
C LYS A 265 1.87 10.54 -26.50
N LYS A 266 1.16 11.65 -26.68
CA LYS A 266 0.14 12.08 -25.72
C LYS A 266 -0.98 11.03 -25.62
N MET A 267 -1.23 10.57 -24.39
CA MET A 267 -2.35 9.70 -24.05
C MET A 267 -3.62 10.52 -23.80
N GLY A 268 -3.49 11.63 -23.09
CA GLY A 268 -4.56 12.55 -22.75
C GLY A 268 -4.19 13.51 -21.63
N THR A 269 -5.18 14.17 -21.06
CA THR A 269 -5.01 15.13 -19.96
C THR A 269 -5.59 14.55 -18.67
N MET A 270 -4.90 14.75 -17.57
CA MET A 270 -5.26 14.33 -16.22
C MET A 270 -5.70 15.52 -15.37
N ASN A 271 -6.69 15.32 -14.50
CA ASN A 271 -7.19 16.34 -13.58
C ASN A 271 -7.33 15.75 -12.18
N LEU A 272 -6.58 16.25 -11.21
CA LEU A 272 -6.55 15.75 -9.83
C LEU A 272 -7.08 16.78 -8.84
N PHE A 273 -7.77 16.33 -7.80
CA PHE A 273 -8.08 17.15 -6.63
C PHE A 273 -6.89 17.30 -5.67
N VAL A 274 -6.01 16.29 -5.62
CA VAL A 274 -4.84 16.31 -4.73
C VAL A 274 -3.72 17.15 -5.34
N PRO A 275 -3.19 18.13 -4.61
CA PRO A 275 -2.15 19.02 -5.11
C PRO A 275 -0.76 18.38 -5.04
N GLY A 276 0.20 19.06 -5.64
CA GLY A 276 1.62 18.76 -5.51
C GLY A 276 2.21 17.94 -6.66
N ARG A 277 3.41 18.34 -7.08
CA ARG A 277 4.15 17.70 -8.17
C ARG A 277 4.45 16.23 -7.88
N HIS A 278 4.66 15.84 -6.61
CA HIS A 278 4.82 14.45 -6.19
C HIS A 278 3.56 13.61 -6.51
N ASN A 279 2.36 14.21 -6.52
CA ASN A 279 1.14 13.51 -6.92
C ASN A 279 1.03 13.32 -8.42
N VAL A 280 1.71 14.14 -9.25
CA VAL A 280 1.89 13.84 -10.67
C VAL A 280 2.72 12.56 -10.84
N LEU A 281 3.84 12.43 -10.10
CA LEU A 281 4.66 11.20 -10.11
C LEU A 281 3.87 9.97 -9.62
N ASN A 282 3.14 10.09 -8.52
CA ASN A 282 2.28 9.01 -8.01
C ASN A 282 1.23 8.58 -9.05
N THR A 283 0.65 9.57 -9.77
CA THR A 283 -0.31 9.30 -10.83
C THR A 283 0.35 8.63 -12.04
N LEU A 284 1.55 9.07 -12.47
CA LEU A 284 2.27 8.42 -13.56
C LEU A 284 2.58 6.95 -13.25
N ALA A 285 2.96 6.63 -12.00
CA ALA A 285 3.11 5.25 -11.55
C ALA A 285 1.81 4.46 -11.70
N ALA A 286 0.69 5.04 -11.26
CA ALA A 286 -0.62 4.41 -11.34
C ALA A 286 -1.09 4.22 -12.79
N VAL A 287 -0.87 5.22 -13.66
CA VAL A 287 -1.13 5.14 -15.10
C VAL A 287 -0.33 4.01 -15.75
N ALA A 288 0.99 3.97 -15.50
CA ALA A 288 1.87 2.96 -16.08
C ALA A 288 1.45 1.53 -15.72
N VAL A 289 1.07 1.30 -14.45
CA VAL A 289 0.56 -0.01 -14.00
C VAL A 289 -0.79 -0.33 -14.66
N ALA A 290 -1.73 0.61 -14.64
CA ALA A 290 -3.08 0.40 -15.14
C ALA A 290 -3.11 0.17 -16.66
N ASP A 291 -2.34 0.95 -17.43
CA ASP A 291 -2.20 0.77 -18.87
C ASP A 291 -1.56 -0.58 -19.22
N ALA A 292 -0.51 -0.98 -18.49
CA ALA A 292 0.10 -2.30 -18.63
C ALA A 292 -0.85 -3.46 -18.28
N CYS A 293 -1.86 -3.22 -17.43
CA CYS A 293 -2.93 -4.17 -17.12
C CYS A 293 -4.13 -4.05 -18.08
N GLY A 294 -4.05 -3.23 -19.12
CA GLY A 294 -5.07 -3.09 -20.16
C GLY A 294 -6.28 -2.22 -19.79
N ILE A 295 -6.17 -1.38 -18.77
CA ILE A 295 -7.23 -0.40 -18.44
C ILE A 295 -7.08 0.80 -19.37
N PRO A 296 -8.11 1.16 -20.17
CA PRO A 296 -8.05 2.29 -21.10
C PRO A 296 -7.80 3.62 -20.38
N PHE A 297 -7.00 4.52 -21.01
CA PHE A 297 -6.62 5.80 -20.41
C PHE A 297 -7.83 6.66 -20.03
N GLU A 298 -8.91 6.62 -20.79
CA GLU A 298 -10.15 7.34 -20.50
C GLU A 298 -10.73 6.95 -19.14
N LYS A 299 -10.72 5.63 -18.82
CA LYS A 299 -11.16 5.13 -17.51
C LYS A 299 -10.20 5.51 -16.40
N ILE A 300 -8.89 5.48 -16.68
CA ILE A 300 -7.87 5.93 -15.72
C ILE A 300 -8.06 7.41 -15.38
N SER A 301 -8.25 8.25 -16.40
CA SER A 301 -8.47 9.69 -16.24
C SER A 301 -9.78 9.99 -15.52
N GLU A 302 -10.84 9.27 -15.83
CA GLU A 302 -12.13 9.37 -15.15
C GLU A 302 -11.99 9.05 -13.66
N ALA A 303 -11.41 7.90 -13.30
CA ALA A 303 -11.19 7.50 -11.91
C ALA A 303 -10.34 8.53 -11.14
N MET A 304 -9.30 9.06 -11.76
CA MET A 304 -8.45 10.08 -11.14
C MET A 304 -9.17 11.42 -10.96
N SER A 305 -10.13 11.77 -11.81
CA SER A 305 -10.93 12.97 -11.65
C SER A 305 -11.86 12.94 -10.42
N HIS A 306 -12.09 11.75 -9.84
CA HIS A 306 -12.86 11.51 -8.61
C HIS A 306 -11.97 11.23 -7.40
N PHE A 307 -10.63 11.18 -7.57
CA PHE A 307 -9.71 10.86 -6.49
C PHE A 307 -9.50 12.06 -5.56
N HIS A 308 -9.94 11.94 -4.32
CA HIS A 308 -9.82 12.97 -3.28
C HIS A 308 -8.65 12.73 -2.30
N GLY A 309 -7.81 11.72 -2.55
CA GLY A 309 -6.70 11.36 -1.67
C GLY A 309 -7.06 10.29 -0.63
N ALA A 310 -6.06 9.88 0.14
CA ALA A 310 -6.25 9.07 1.34
C ALA A 310 -6.38 9.98 2.56
N LYS A 311 -7.07 9.52 3.60
CA LYS A 311 -7.17 10.27 4.86
C LYS A 311 -5.77 10.57 5.42
N ARG A 312 -5.60 11.79 5.93
CA ARG A 312 -4.34 12.31 6.45
C ARG A 312 -3.22 12.42 5.40
N ARG A 313 -3.54 12.56 4.11
CA ARG A 313 -2.62 12.88 3.01
C ARG A 313 -3.12 14.13 2.32
N PHE A 314 -2.66 15.30 2.81
CA PHE A 314 -3.12 16.64 2.43
C PHE A 314 -4.66 16.75 2.45
N GLN A 315 -5.25 16.17 3.49
CA GLN A 315 -6.70 16.08 3.63
C GLN A 315 -7.30 17.40 4.07
N THR A 316 -8.14 18.02 3.26
CA THR A 316 -8.93 19.20 3.66
C THR A 316 -9.90 18.82 4.77
N LYS A 317 -9.78 19.45 5.94
CA LYS A 317 -10.73 19.32 7.06
C LYS A 317 -11.82 20.36 7.02
N GLY A 318 -11.59 21.47 6.36
CA GLY A 318 -12.53 22.58 6.23
C GLY A 318 -11.89 23.94 6.24
N TYR A 319 -12.70 24.95 6.40
CA TYR A 319 -12.29 26.35 6.49
C TYR A 319 -12.86 26.97 7.75
N VAL A 320 -12.05 27.80 8.43
CA VAL A 320 -12.48 28.62 9.57
C VAL A 320 -12.19 30.08 9.21
N GLY A 321 -13.23 30.81 8.78
CA GLY A 321 -13.04 32.09 8.10
C GLY A 321 -12.23 31.87 6.81
N ASP A 322 -11.15 32.63 6.65
CA ASP A 322 -10.21 32.51 5.50
C ASP A 322 -9.07 31.50 5.74
N VAL A 323 -9.09 30.80 6.85
CA VAL A 323 -8.04 29.80 7.18
C VAL A 323 -8.45 28.43 6.64
N TRP A 324 -7.61 27.90 5.76
CA TRP A 324 -7.73 26.52 5.26
C TRP A 324 -7.07 25.54 6.23
N VAL A 325 -7.83 24.54 6.71
CA VAL A 325 -7.37 23.53 7.66
C VAL A 325 -7.12 22.22 6.90
N VAL A 326 -5.88 21.78 6.94
CA VAL A 326 -5.41 20.57 6.26
C VAL A 326 -4.77 19.60 7.26
N ASP A 327 -5.04 18.31 7.13
CA ASP A 327 -4.43 17.23 7.92
C ASP A 327 -3.49 16.41 7.04
N ASP A 328 -2.22 16.34 7.40
CA ASP A 328 -1.21 15.53 6.72
C ASP A 328 -0.41 14.67 7.71
N TYR A 329 -0.01 13.49 7.26
CA TYR A 329 0.81 12.56 8.03
C TYR A 329 2.32 12.78 7.78
N GLY A 330 2.71 13.78 7.01
CA GLY A 330 4.10 14.12 6.73
C GLY A 330 4.90 14.23 8.01
N HIS A 331 5.96 13.48 8.13
CA HIS A 331 6.84 13.41 9.31
C HIS A 331 8.33 13.32 8.92
N HIS A 332 8.64 13.12 7.66
CA HIS A 332 9.99 13.18 7.10
C HIS A 332 10.23 14.57 6.47
N PRO A 333 11.45 15.17 6.58
CA PRO A 333 11.73 16.48 5.98
C PRO A 333 11.43 16.59 4.48
N ALA A 334 11.61 15.51 3.73
CA ALA A 334 11.29 15.46 2.31
C ALA A 334 9.77 15.44 2.01
N GLU A 335 8.93 15.14 3.00
CA GLU A 335 7.46 15.14 2.87
C GLU A 335 6.85 16.51 3.21
N ILE A 336 7.55 17.36 3.97
CA ILE A 336 7.13 18.70 4.42
C ILE A 336 7.63 19.76 3.44
#